data_1567e96338166370de419f3fb4e1489f
#
_entry.id   1567e96338166370de419f3fb4e1489f
#
_cell.length_a   1.000
_cell.length_b   1.000
_cell.length_c   1.000
_cell.angle_alpha   90.00
_cell.angle_beta   90.00
_cell.angle_gamma   90.00
#
_symmetry.space_group_name_H-M   'P 1'
#
loop_
_entity.id
_entity.type
_entity.pdbx_description
1 polymer ?
#
loop_
_entity_poly.entity_id
_entity_poly.type
_entity_poly.pdbx_seq_one_letter_code
_entity_poly.pdbx_strand_id
1 'polypeptide(L)'
;KKIDEYKSKGKKILFEGAQGILLDVDHGTYPFVTSSNTVAAAAATGTGCGPNTINYVLGITKAYTTRVGEGPFPTELKDSTGELLGSRGKEFGTVTSRKRRCGWFDGVLVRQTIKISGINGIALTKLDVLDELDEIKICIAYELNGKKIDYLPAAVDDQLKVKPIYKSFKGWKSSTKGIKDF
;
A
#
# COMPACT_ATOMS: atom_id res chain seq x y z
N LYS A 1 -6.78 10.96 28.42
CA LYS A 1 -6.30 12.03 29.35
C LYS A 1 -5.12 12.80 28.79
N LYS A 2 -3.95 12.19 28.47
CA LYS A 2 -2.80 12.93 27.90
C LYS A 2 -3.08 13.55 26.54
N ILE A 3 -3.77 12.84 25.65
CA ILE A 3 -4.13 13.35 24.32
C ILE A 3 -5.04 14.58 24.45
N ASP A 4 -6.04 14.55 25.35
CA ASP A 4 -6.92 15.69 25.56
C ASP A 4 -6.18 16.89 26.14
N GLU A 5 -5.22 16.65 27.05
CA GLU A 5 -4.33 17.69 27.55
C GLU A 5 -3.49 18.32 26.44
N TYR A 6 -2.93 17.54 25.53
CA TYR A 6 -2.17 18.08 24.41
C TYR A 6 -3.06 18.84 23.42
N LYS A 7 -4.26 18.34 23.16
CA LYS A 7 -5.25 19.04 22.33
C LYS A 7 -5.65 20.38 22.92
N SER A 8 -5.95 20.44 24.23
CA SER A 8 -6.31 21.70 24.92
C SER A 8 -5.18 22.72 24.91
N LYS A 9 -3.93 22.27 24.83
CA LYS A 9 -2.73 23.10 24.68
C LYS A 9 -2.39 23.42 23.21
N GLY A 10 -3.26 23.12 22.26
CA GLY A 10 -3.05 23.38 20.83
C GLY A 10 -1.89 22.58 20.21
N LYS A 11 -1.46 21.47 20.82
CA LYS A 11 -0.37 20.66 20.28
C LYS A 11 -0.85 19.82 19.09
N LYS A 12 0.02 19.69 18.10
CA LYS A 12 -0.17 18.75 16.98
C LYS A 12 0.18 17.32 17.44
N ILE A 13 -0.65 16.37 17.10
CA ILE A 13 -0.49 14.97 17.49
C ILE A 13 -0.37 14.15 16.22
N LEU A 14 0.70 13.37 16.11
CA LEU A 14 0.91 12.41 15.05
C LEU A 14 0.56 11.01 15.56
N PHE A 15 -0.36 10.34 14.87
CA PHE A 15 -0.63 8.92 15.06
C PHE A 15 0.09 8.14 13.95
N GLU A 16 0.99 7.27 14.34
CA GLU A 16 1.71 6.41 13.41
C GLU A 16 1.15 4.99 13.51
N GLY A 17 0.65 4.48 12.38
CA GLY A 17 0.19 3.09 12.24
C GLY A 17 1.35 2.15 11.91
N ALA A 18 1.06 0.86 11.97
CA ALA A 18 1.99 -0.20 11.59
C ALA A 18 1.35 -1.13 10.53
N GLN A 19 2.15 -2.01 9.94
CA GLN A 19 1.78 -2.97 8.89
C GLN A 19 1.28 -2.28 7.61
N GLY A 20 0.16 -2.77 7.05
CA GLY A 20 -0.46 -2.25 5.85
C GLY A 20 -1.91 -2.67 5.74
N ILE A 21 -2.68 -1.92 4.95
CA ILE A 21 -4.14 -2.08 4.85
C ILE A 21 -4.59 -3.49 4.46
N LEU A 22 -3.84 -4.18 3.60
CA LEU A 22 -4.19 -5.54 3.19
C LEU A 22 -3.98 -6.59 4.30
N LEU A 23 -3.33 -6.19 5.40
CA LEU A 23 -3.15 -7.00 6.60
C LEU A 23 -4.17 -6.68 7.68
N ASP A 24 -5.06 -5.72 7.47
CA ASP A 24 -6.13 -5.38 8.41
C ASP A 24 -7.05 -6.57 8.63
N VAL A 25 -7.40 -6.84 9.89
CA VAL A 25 -8.19 -8.04 10.26
C VAL A 25 -9.58 -8.02 9.65
N ASP A 26 -10.19 -6.84 9.47
CA ASP A 26 -11.56 -6.69 8.94
C ASP A 26 -11.57 -6.33 7.46
N HIS A 27 -10.63 -5.51 6.99
CA HIS A 27 -10.60 -4.95 5.63
C HIS A 27 -9.50 -5.52 4.74
N GLY A 28 -8.66 -6.39 5.28
CA GLY A 28 -7.56 -7.01 4.56
C GLY A 28 -7.94 -8.26 3.78
N THR A 29 -6.94 -8.97 3.33
CA THR A 29 -7.07 -10.21 2.55
C THR A 29 -7.18 -11.44 3.48
N TYR A 30 -8.25 -11.50 4.26
CA TYR A 30 -8.47 -12.62 5.19
C TYR A 30 -8.44 -13.97 4.46
N PRO A 31 -7.80 -15.03 5.02
CA PRO A 31 -7.20 -15.12 6.37
C PRO A 31 -5.74 -14.64 6.47
N PHE A 32 -5.17 -14.06 5.43
CA PHE A 32 -3.78 -13.61 5.36
C PHE A 32 -3.64 -12.18 5.91
N VAL A 33 -3.95 -12.00 7.18
CA VAL A 33 -4.03 -10.71 7.88
C VAL A 33 -3.25 -10.74 9.20
N THR A 34 -3.08 -9.58 9.82
CA THR A 34 -2.61 -9.48 11.22
C THR A 34 -3.80 -9.56 12.18
N SER A 35 -3.53 -9.69 13.46
CA SER A 35 -4.56 -9.78 14.52
C SER A 35 -5.10 -8.41 14.97
N SER A 36 -4.87 -7.36 14.20
CA SER A 36 -5.26 -5.99 14.54
C SER A 36 -5.79 -5.22 13.34
N ASN A 37 -6.51 -4.12 13.60
CA ASN A 37 -6.88 -3.16 12.58
C ASN A 37 -5.69 -2.26 12.24
N THR A 38 -5.43 -2.09 10.95
CA THR A 38 -4.35 -1.26 10.40
C THR A 38 -4.87 -0.04 9.64
N VAL A 39 -6.20 0.10 9.54
CA VAL A 39 -6.86 1.28 8.97
C VAL A 39 -6.67 2.52 9.85
N ALA A 40 -6.70 3.70 9.27
CA ALA A 40 -6.48 4.96 10.00
C ALA A 40 -7.46 5.15 11.19
N ALA A 41 -8.69 4.68 11.07
CA ALA A 41 -9.69 4.74 12.14
C ALA A 41 -9.27 4.02 13.42
N ALA A 42 -8.39 3.02 13.32
CA ALA A 42 -7.86 2.29 14.47
C ALA A 42 -7.08 3.21 15.44
N ALA A 43 -6.54 4.33 14.98
CA ALA A 43 -5.90 5.31 15.84
C ALA A 43 -6.88 5.90 16.87
N ALA A 44 -8.12 6.19 16.47
CA ALA A 44 -9.16 6.67 17.39
C ALA A 44 -9.54 5.59 18.41
N THR A 45 -9.86 4.38 17.92
CA THR A 45 -10.25 3.25 18.77
C THR A 45 -9.16 2.86 19.75
N GLY A 46 -7.91 2.70 19.26
CA GLY A 46 -6.78 2.25 20.09
C GLY A 46 -6.32 3.27 21.13
N THR A 47 -6.57 4.57 20.92
CA THR A 47 -6.20 5.63 21.86
C THR A 47 -7.37 6.08 22.73
N GLY A 48 -8.59 5.64 22.45
CA GLY A 48 -9.81 6.08 23.13
C GLY A 48 -10.24 7.50 22.78
N CYS A 49 -9.81 8.02 21.64
CA CYS A 49 -10.23 9.33 21.14
C CYS A 49 -11.49 9.20 20.29
N GLY A 50 -12.27 10.28 20.20
CA GLY A 50 -13.37 10.35 19.22
C GLY A 50 -12.81 10.37 17.77
N PRO A 51 -13.57 9.83 16.79
CA PRO A 51 -13.09 9.71 15.41
C PRO A 51 -12.76 11.06 14.76
N ASN A 52 -13.43 12.13 15.16
CA ASN A 52 -13.17 13.51 14.71
C ASN A 52 -11.87 14.12 15.28
N THR A 53 -11.11 13.36 16.08
CA THR A 53 -9.76 13.76 16.52
C THR A 53 -8.75 13.66 15.39
N ILE A 54 -9.00 12.81 14.41
CA ILE A 54 -8.15 12.65 13.23
C ILE A 54 -8.61 13.68 12.19
N ASN A 55 -7.77 14.69 11.95
CA ASN A 55 -8.11 15.78 11.04
C ASN A 55 -7.54 15.55 9.62
N TYR A 56 -6.46 14.77 9.51
CA TYR A 56 -5.80 14.50 8.24
C TYR A 56 -5.18 13.11 8.26
N VAL A 57 -5.37 12.37 7.19
CA VAL A 57 -4.79 11.03 7.02
C VAL A 57 -3.82 11.07 5.85
N LEU A 58 -2.54 10.83 6.13
CA LEU A 58 -1.49 10.67 5.14
C LEU A 58 -1.29 9.18 4.86
N GLY A 59 -1.63 8.75 3.65
CA GLY A 59 -1.33 7.41 3.15
C GLY A 59 0.10 7.33 2.64
N ILE A 60 0.88 6.37 3.13
CA ILE A 60 2.23 6.12 2.62
C ILE A 60 2.18 4.91 1.69
N THR A 61 2.63 5.07 0.47
CA THR A 61 2.72 3.99 -0.52
C THR A 61 4.05 4.03 -1.25
N LYS A 62 4.53 2.88 -1.68
CA LYS A 62 5.68 2.79 -2.58
C LYS A 62 5.21 2.97 -4.02
N ALA A 63 6.12 3.32 -4.92
CA ALA A 63 5.87 3.38 -6.36
C ALA A 63 5.67 2.00 -7.01
N TYR A 64 5.72 0.94 -6.24
CA TYR A 64 5.45 -0.45 -6.59
C TYR A 64 4.82 -1.17 -5.39
N THR A 65 4.24 -2.34 -5.59
CA THR A 65 3.57 -3.09 -4.52
C THR A 65 4.51 -4.13 -3.92
N THR A 66 4.45 -4.31 -2.60
CA THR A 66 5.17 -5.37 -1.91
C THR A 66 4.26 -6.12 -0.94
N ARG A 67 4.52 -7.41 -0.75
CA ARG A 67 3.82 -8.24 0.24
C ARG A 67 4.80 -9.15 0.97
N VAL A 68 4.60 -9.28 2.27
CA VAL A 68 5.27 -10.29 3.11
C VAL A 68 4.33 -11.47 3.30
N GLY A 69 4.85 -12.68 3.15
CA GLY A 69 4.09 -13.90 3.42
C GLY A 69 3.11 -14.28 2.31
N GLU A 70 2.19 -15.16 2.69
CA GLU A 70 1.19 -15.74 1.80
C GLU A 70 0.04 -14.75 1.49
N GLY A 71 -0.87 -15.19 0.63
CA GLY A 71 -2.10 -14.49 0.30
C GLY A 71 -2.10 -13.86 -1.09
N PRO A 72 -3.26 -13.34 -1.51
CA PRO A 72 -3.46 -12.76 -2.82
C PRO A 72 -2.54 -11.59 -3.10
N PHE A 73 -1.99 -11.55 -4.32
CA PHE A 73 -1.14 -10.47 -4.79
C PHE A 73 -1.34 -10.31 -6.31
N PRO A 74 -2.41 -9.64 -6.76
CA PRO A 74 -2.78 -9.61 -8.18
C PRO A 74 -1.69 -9.11 -9.12
N THR A 75 -0.88 -8.13 -8.67
CA THR A 75 0.17 -7.51 -9.49
C THR A 75 1.56 -8.10 -9.27
N GLU A 76 1.66 -9.25 -8.59
CA GLU A 76 2.95 -9.92 -8.31
C GLU A 76 3.72 -10.22 -9.58
N LEU A 77 5.03 -9.97 -9.55
CA LEU A 77 5.99 -10.29 -10.61
C LEU A 77 6.93 -11.39 -10.15
N LYS A 78 6.91 -12.49 -10.88
CA LYS A 78 7.79 -13.66 -10.66
C LYS A 78 8.90 -13.75 -11.71
N ASP A 79 9.23 -12.63 -12.32
CA ASP A 79 10.22 -12.47 -13.37
C ASP A 79 11.41 -11.61 -12.93
N SER A 80 12.32 -11.31 -13.85
CA SER A 80 13.48 -10.46 -13.63
C SER A 80 13.13 -9.06 -13.13
N THR A 81 11.96 -8.53 -13.52
CA THR A 81 11.49 -7.22 -13.04
C THR A 81 11.15 -7.27 -11.56
N GLY A 82 10.45 -8.32 -11.12
CA GLY A 82 10.15 -8.53 -9.70
C GLY A 82 11.42 -8.68 -8.85
N GLU A 83 12.41 -9.42 -9.37
CA GLU A 83 13.73 -9.56 -8.73
C GLU A 83 14.47 -8.22 -8.63
N LEU A 84 14.43 -7.42 -9.70
CA LEU A 84 15.02 -6.08 -9.73
C LEU A 84 14.40 -5.15 -8.69
N LEU A 85 13.06 -5.09 -8.62
CA LEU A 85 12.35 -4.30 -7.62
C LEU A 85 12.74 -4.73 -6.19
N GLY A 86 12.82 -6.03 -5.96
CA GLY A 86 13.21 -6.60 -4.67
C GLY A 86 14.62 -6.22 -4.24
N SER A 87 15.59 -6.35 -5.14
CA SER A 87 17.00 -6.06 -4.87
C SER A 87 17.27 -4.57 -4.73
N ARG A 88 16.84 -3.74 -5.68
CA ARG A 88 16.99 -2.27 -5.63
C ARG A 88 16.26 -1.66 -4.44
N GLY A 89 15.03 -2.13 -4.20
CA GLY A 89 14.21 -1.69 -3.09
C GLY A 89 14.67 -2.19 -1.73
N LYS A 90 15.64 -3.11 -1.66
CA LYS A 90 16.07 -3.78 -0.43
C LYS A 90 14.88 -4.37 0.32
N GLU A 91 14.01 -5.09 -0.42
CA GLU A 91 12.74 -5.58 0.09
C GLU A 91 12.94 -6.88 0.89
N PHE A 92 13.43 -6.71 2.11
CA PHE A 92 13.61 -7.76 3.11
C PHE A 92 12.92 -7.37 4.41
N GLY A 93 12.43 -8.36 5.14
CA GLY A 93 11.88 -8.13 6.48
C GLY A 93 12.96 -7.67 7.44
N THR A 94 12.73 -6.59 8.17
CA THR A 94 13.74 -5.98 9.08
C THR A 94 14.21 -6.95 10.15
N VAL A 95 13.32 -7.79 10.69
CA VAL A 95 13.63 -8.74 11.76
C VAL A 95 13.94 -10.13 11.21
N THR A 96 13.18 -10.59 10.24
CA THR A 96 13.25 -11.98 9.74
C THR A 96 14.18 -12.14 8.54
N SER A 97 14.66 -11.05 7.95
CA SER A 97 15.39 -11.03 6.67
C SER A 97 14.66 -11.76 5.52
N ARG A 98 13.37 -12.08 5.69
CA ARG A 98 12.56 -12.75 4.69
C ARG A 98 12.33 -11.82 3.50
N LYS A 99 12.60 -12.32 2.29
CA LYS A 99 12.36 -11.60 1.04
C LYS A 99 10.87 -11.28 0.90
N ARG A 100 10.57 -10.03 0.54
CA ARG A 100 9.22 -9.62 0.19
C ARG A 100 8.93 -9.94 -1.27
N ARG A 101 7.71 -10.33 -1.55
CA ARG A 101 7.18 -10.45 -2.91
C ARG A 101 7.00 -9.03 -3.47
N CYS A 102 7.34 -8.82 -4.73
CA CYS A 102 7.26 -7.52 -5.39
C CYS A 102 6.36 -7.58 -6.62
N GLY A 103 5.73 -6.47 -6.96
CA GLY A 103 4.86 -6.36 -8.12
C GLY A 103 4.64 -4.93 -8.56
N TRP A 104 3.99 -4.73 -9.71
CA TRP A 104 3.65 -3.41 -10.19
C TRP A 104 2.72 -2.67 -9.24
N PHE A 105 2.74 -1.34 -9.30
CA PHE A 105 1.85 -0.48 -8.51
C PHE A 105 0.39 -0.85 -8.76
N ASP A 106 -0.34 -1.14 -7.70
CA ASP A 106 -1.74 -1.53 -7.76
C ASP A 106 -2.65 -0.34 -7.45
N GLY A 107 -3.03 0.37 -8.51
CA GLY A 107 -3.90 1.53 -8.40
C GLY A 107 -5.33 1.19 -7.97
N VAL A 108 -5.77 -0.07 -8.17
CA VAL A 108 -7.09 -0.52 -7.70
C VAL A 108 -7.09 -0.60 -6.18
N LEU A 109 -6.10 -1.28 -5.61
CA LEU A 109 -5.93 -1.41 -4.15
C LEU A 109 -5.72 -0.04 -3.49
N VAL A 110 -4.89 0.83 -4.08
CA VAL A 110 -4.66 2.16 -3.52
C VAL A 110 -5.95 2.98 -3.50
N ARG A 111 -6.76 2.97 -4.57
CA ARG A 111 -8.07 3.66 -4.58
C ARG A 111 -9.03 3.09 -3.54
N GLN A 112 -9.07 1.78 -3.38
CA GLN A 112 -9.89 1.14 -2.35
C GLN A 112 -9.43 1.53 -0.95
N THR A 113 -8.12 1.53 -0.70
CA THR A 113 -7.50 1.95 0.56
C THR A 113 -7.81 3.40 0.91
N ILE A 114 -7.76 4.31 -0.07
CA ILE A 114 -8.11 5.73 0.10
C ILE A 114 -9.52 5.86 0.68
N LYS A 115 -10.48 5.11 0.12
CA LYS A 115 -11.87 5.13 0.58
C LYS A 115 -12.03 4.56 1.99
N ILE A 116 -11.42 3.41 2.26
CA ILE A 116 -11.54 2.70 3.55
C ILE A 116 -10.92 3.52 4.69
N SER A 117 -9.75 4.09 4.46
CA SER A 117 -9.01 4.84 5.50
C SER A 117 -9.26 6.34 5.49
N GLY A 118 -10.06 6.87 4.56
CA GLY A 118 -10.31 8.31 4.47
C GLY A 118 -9.05 9.11 4.20
N ILE A 119 -8.17 8.62 3.31
CA ILE A 119 -6.86 9.24 3.03
C ILE A 119 -7.05 10.57 2.32
N ASN A 120 -6.45 11.62 2.86
CA ASN A 120 -6.50 12.98 2.34
C ASN A 120 -5.33 13.30 1.39
N GLY A 121 -4.19 12.65 1.60
CA GLY A 121 -3.00 12.83 0.77
C GLY A 121 -2.15 11.56 0.73
N ILE A 122 -1.32 11.44 -0.30
CA ILE A 122 -0.43 10.30 -0.48
C ILE A 122 1.02 10.78 -0.50
N ALA A 123 1.86 10.14 0.32
CA ALA A 123 3.31 10.20 0.19
C ALA A 123 3.78 9.00 -0.64
N LEU A 124 4.15 9.26 -1.90
CA LEU A 124 4.73 8.25 -2.78
C LEU A 124 6.22 8.11 -2.47
N THR A 125 6.64 6.91 -2.14
CA THR A 125 8.02 6.61 -1.76
C THR A 125 8.68 5.66 -2.74
N LYS A 126 10.01 5.57 -2.70
CA LYS A 126 10.82 4.61 -3.47
C LYS A 126 10.62 4.72 -5.00
N LEU A 127 10.39 5.92 -5.51
CA LEU A 127 10.29 6.16 -6.93
C LEU A 127 11.62 5.83 -7.65
N ASP A 128 12.73 6.09 -7.00
CA ASP A 128 14.10 5.78 -7.42
C ASP A 128 14.35 4.30 -7.76
N VAL A 129 13.56 3.40 -7.18
CA VAL A 129 13.65 1.96 -7.48
C VAL A 129 13.25 1.64 -8.92
N LEU A 130 12.42 2.50 -9.52
CA LEU A 130 11.95 2.38 -10.91
C LEU A 130 12.90 3.03 -11.93
N ASP A 131 13.98 3.66 -11.49
CA ASP A 131 14.98 4.27 -12.37
C ASP A 131 15.48 3.25 -13.41
N GLU A 132 15.79 3.74 -14.61
CA GLU A 132 16.34 2.95 -15.72
C GLU A 132 15.44 1.85 -16.30
N LEU A 133 14.19 1.73 -15.85
CA LEU A 133 13.22 0.85 -16.49
C LEU A 133 12.78 1.43 -17.84
N ASP A 134 12.60 0.57 -18.83
CA ASP A 134 12.08 0.95 -20.13
C ASP A 134 10.57 1.23 -20.10
N GLU A 135 9.87 0.44 -19.32
CA GLU A 135 8.43 0.48 -19.15
C GLU A 135 8.05 0.36 -17.68
N ILE A 136 7.02 1.11 -17.29
CA ILE A 136 6.40 1.04 -15.96
C ILE A 136 4.92 0.73 -16.17
N LYS A 137 4.39 -0.20 -15.38
CA LYS A 137 2.98 -0.58 -15.45
C LYS A 137 2.25 -0.23 -14.16
N ILE A 138 1.04 0.29 -14.33
CA ILE A 138 0.12 0.57 -13.23
C ILE A 138 -1.14 -0.27 -13.45
N CYS A 139 -1.52 -1.06 -12.46
CA CYS A 139 -2.79 -1.78 -12.50
C CYS A 139 -3.94 -0.78 -12.32
N ILE A 140 -4.82 -0.70 -13.31
CA ILE A 140 -5.94 0.26 -13.34
C ILE A 140 -7.31 -0.40 -13.12
N ALA A 141 -7.39 -1.71 -13.30
CA ALA A 141 -8.57 -2.54 -13.11
C ALA A 141 -8.17 -4.00 -12.95
N TYR A 142 -9.11 -4.86 -12.59
CA TYR A 142 -8.97 -6.31 -12.67
C TYR A 142 -9.96 -6.91 -13.66
N GLU A 143 -9.64 -8.09 -14.14
CA GLU A 143 -10.57 -9.00 -14.80
C GLU A 143 -10.90 -10.15 -13.85
N LEU A 144 -12.19 -10.43 -13.67
CA LEU A 144 -12.68 -11.58 -12.93
C LEU A 144 -13.80 -12.26 -13.75
N ASN A 145 -13.63 -13.52 -14.11
CA ASN A 145 -14.60 -14.29 -14.89
C ASN A 145 -15.05 -13.58 -16.18
N GLY A 146 -14.11 -12.98 -16.90
CA GLY A 146 -14.35 -12.24 -18.16
C GLY A 146 -14.96 -10.83 -17.96
N LYS A 147 -15.18 -10.40 -16.72
CA LYS A 147 -15.71 -9.06 -16.42
C LYS A 147 -14.61 -8.15 -15.86
N LYS A 148 -14.59 -6.92 -16.34
CA LYS A 148 -13.72 -5.87 -15.78
C LYS A 148 -14.34 -5.34 -14.49
N ILE A 149 -13.54 -5.30 -13.42
CA ILE A 149 -13.91 -4.75 -12.10
C ILE A 149 -12.85 -3.75 -11.64
N ASP A 150 -13.22 -2.82 -10.78
CA ASP A 150 -12.36 -1.74 -10.23
C ASP A 150 -12.18 -1.83 -8.72
N TYR A 151 -12.39 -3.00 -8.16
CA TYR A 151 -12.21 -3.33 -6.74
C TYR A 151 -11.62 -4.73 -6.58
N LEU A 152 -10.97 -5.00 -5.44
CA LEU A 152 -10.58 -6.35 -5.05
C LEU A 152 -11.78 -7.03 -4.38
N PRO A 153 -12.23 -8.20 -4.86
CA PRO A 153 -13.32 -8.94 -4.23
C PRO A 153 -13.04 -9.28 -2.76
N ALA A 154 -14.11 -9.45 -1.97
CA ALA A 154 -13.96 -9.85 -0.57
C ALA A 154 -13.60 -11.34 -0.41
N ALA A 155 -14.17 -12.21 -1.26
CA ALA A 155 -13.90 -13.65 -1.20
C ALA A 155 -12.49 -13.98 -1.67
N VAL A 156 -11.72 -14.72 -0.86
CA VAL A 156 -10.33 -15.09 -1.16
C VAL A 156 -10.20 -15.88 -2.46
N ASP A 157 -11.15 -16.75 -2.76
CA ASP A 157 -11.17 -17.55 -3.99
C ASP A 157 -11.28 -16.66 -5.24
N ASP A 158 -12.00 -15.56 -5.16
CA ASP A 158 -12.09 -14.59 -6.24
C ASP A 158 -10.85 -13.70 -6.29
N GLN A 159 -10.29 -13.32 -5.14
CA GLN A 159 -9.03 -12.59 -5.08
C GLN A 159 -7.87 -13.34 -5.76
N LEU A 160 -7.86 -14.68 -5.67
CA LEU A 160 -6.86 -15.51 -6.30
C LEU A 160 -7.07 -15.67 -7.82
N LYS A 161 -8.28 -15.39 -8.33
CA LYS A 161 -8.62 -15.50 -9.76
C LYS A 161 -8.50 -14.19 -10.53
N VAL A 162 -8.47 -13.05 -9.85
CA VAL A 162 -8.37 -11.76 -10.54
C VAL A 162 -7.09 -11.65 -11.33
N LYS A 163 -7.20 -11.10 -12.53
CA LYS A 163 -6.07 -10.79 -13.41
C LYS A 163 -5.93 -9.27 -13.51
N PRO A 164 -4.73 -8.71 -13.30
CA PRO A 164 -4.53 -7.27 -13.39
C PRO A 164 -4.62 -6.79 -14.84
N ILE A 165 -5.32 -5.68 -15.04
CA ILE A 165 -5.35 -4.93 -16.30
C ILE A 165 -4.43 -3.71 -16.11
N TYR A 166 -3.39 -3.64 -16.92
CA TYR A 166 -2.37 -2.62 -16.80
C TYR A 166 -2.54 -1.49 -17.80
N LYS A 167 -2.15 -0.30 -17.38
CA LYS A 167 -1.77 0.80 -18.25
C LYS A 167 -0.24 0.92 -18.21
N SER A 168 0.37 0.91 -19.39
CA SER A 168 1.82 1.06 -19.55
C SER A 168 2.20 2.52 -19.73
N PHE A 169 3.35 2.88 -19.19
CA PHE A 169 3.98 4.18 -19.33
C PHE A 169 5.43 3.97 -19.74
N LYS A 170 5.95 4.89 -20.54
CA LYS A 170 7.38 4.92 -20.83
C LYS A 170 8.13 5.20 -19.53
N GLY A 171 9.12 4.37 -19.23
CA GLY A 171 10.03 4.60 -18.12
C GLY A 171 11.01 5.74 -18.41
N TRP A 172 11.72 6.15 -17.38
CA TRP A 172 12.79 7.14 -17.51
C TRP A 172 14.16 6.44 -17.40
N LYS A 173 15.09 6.88 -18.25
CA LYS A 173 16.44 6.30 -18.36
C LYS A 173 17.47 7.01 -17.48
N SER A 174 17.02 7.99 -16.69
CA SER A 174 17.88 8.79 -15.80
C SER A 174 17.68 8.40 -14.34
N SER A 175 18.70 8.63 -13.53
CA SER A 175 18.57 8.49 -12.08
C SER A 175 17.79 9.66 -11.50
N THR A 176 16.85 9.36 -10.61
CA THR A 176 16.14 10.36 -9.79
C THR A 176 16.93 10.78 -8.55
N LYS A 177 18.10 10.16 -8.35
CA LYS A 177 18.96 10.47 -7.19
C LYS A 177 19.45 11.92 -7.23
N GLY A 178 19.17 12.65 -6.18
CA GLY A 178 19.62 14.04 -6.03
C GLY A 178 18.68 15.09 -6.66
N ILE A 179 17.59 14.69 -7.28
CA ILE A 179 16.53 15.62 -7.71
C ILE A 179 15.86 16.18 -6.45
N LYS A 180 15.81 17.50 -6.34
CA LYS A 180 15.23 18.22 -5.20
C LYS A 180 14.05 19.10 -5.58
N ASP A 181 13.92 19.40 -6.87
CA ASP A 181 12.87 20.24 -7.43
C ASP A 181 11.82 19.37 -8.14
N PHE A 182 10.56 19.75 -8.02
CA PHE A 182 9.41 19.08 -8.61
C PHE A 182 8.82 19.93 -9.73
#